data_a0b0aedaddf5aef1b7334895e899cd18
#
_entry.id   a0b0aedaddf5aef1b7334895e899cd18
#
_cell.length_a   1.000
_cell.length_b   1.000
_cell.length_c   1.000
_cell.angle_alpha   90.00
_cell.angle_beta   90.00
_cell.angle_gamma   90.00
#
_symmetry.space_group_name_H-M   'P 1'
#
loop_
_entity.id
_entity.type
_entity.pdbx_description
1 polymer ?
#
loop_
_entity_poly.entity_id
_entity_poly.type
_entity_poly.pdbx_seq_one_letter_code
_entity_poly.pdbx_strand_id
1 'polypeptide(L)'
;MNKQELENEEVRQEEKKAKKKKVRKKKTMLGHIRSIISILLVVGIIGGSYWYYAFQYRAKVEPETNRKVTNTDSVYTMEQYLKMLKRNQTVYKYACDEAEEDNDYGTYVVPGLKSTRTLKVKGDGEAEVCTSMTPQGLAFTEDYILVSAYCKTKAHDSVIYVIDKESRRFVKEIVLNTKAHVGGMAYDTMNQILWVTGQGSTWAQANAITLSHLENYSFDDGYHPIEFDMSYNLYKIKRASFMTYHDGALFVGFFTQDNASVIEKYLINADGTLYEKEDMNLKPVSYTHLTLPTTSSV
;
A
#
# COMPACT_ATOMS: atom_id res chain seq x y z
N MET A 1 71.19 52.25 -21.03
CA MET A 1 70.51 51.70 -19.84
C MET A 1 71.58 51.15 -18.93
N ASN A 2 71.69 51.67 -17.72
CA ASN A 2 72.78 51.41 -16.79
C ASN A 2 72.54 50.03 -16.12
N LYS A 3 73.60 49.25 -15.84
CA LYS A 3 73.55 47.88 -15.28
C LYS A 3 72.67 47.84 -13.99
N GLN A 4 72.63 48.92 -13.29
CA GLN A 4 71.85 49.08 -12.08
C GLN A 4 70.31 49.22 -12.33
N GLU A 5 69.90 49.73 -13.50
CA GLU A 5 68.50 49.80 -13.92
C GLU A 5 67.95 48.45 -14.33
N LEU A 6 68.79 47.59 -14.94
CA LEU A 6 68.42 46.22 -15.32
C LEU A 6 68.25 45.35 -14.10
N GLU A 7 69.14 45.42 -13.12
CA GLU A 7 68.98 44.68 -11.89
C GLU A 7 67.75 45.10 -11.07
N ASN A 8 67.43 46.38 -11.05
CA ASN A 8 66.22 46.88 -10.39
C ASN A 8 64.93 46.45 -11.09
N GLU A 9 65.00 46.29 -12.40
CA GLU A 9 63.80 45.83 -13.18
C GLU A 9 63.59 44.32 -13.01
N GLU A 10 64.65 43.55 -12.98
CA GLU A 10 64.56 42.10 -12.67
C GLU A 10 64.00 41.84 -11.25
N VAL A 11 64.49 42.55 -10.25
CA VAL A 11 63.99 42.43 -8.88
C VAL A 11 62.49 42.82 -8.80
N ARG A 12 62.09 43.89 -9.50
CA ARG A 12 60.65 44.28 -9.57
C ARG A 12 59.78 43.24 -10.29
N GLN A 13 60.34 42.57 -11.30
CA GLN A 13 59.61 41.53 -12.00
C GLN A 13 59.47 40.24 -11.14
N GLU A 14 60.49 39.88 -10.39
CA GLU A 14 60.42 38.77 -9.48
C GLU A 14 59.47 39.03 -8.31
N GLU A 15 59.45 40.21 -7.74
CA GLU A 15 58.48 40.58 -6.72
C GLU A 15 57.01 40.54 -7.25
N LYS A 16 56.81 41.00 -8.52
CA LYS A 16 55.47 40.91 -9.16
C LYS A 16 55.08 39.44 -9.40
N LYS A 17 55.99 38.59 -9.82
CA LYS A 17 55.74 37.15 -9.98
C LYS A 17 55.44 36.48 -8.66
N ALA A 18 56.17 36.79 -7.59
CA ALA A 18 55.96 36.26 -6.25
C ALA A 18 54.59 36.68 -5.66
N LYS A 19 54.25 37.98 -5.84
CA LYS A 19 52.92 38.49 -5.45
C LYS A 19 51.77 37.82 -6.22
N LYS A 20 51.88 37.67 -7.55
CA LYS A 20 50.91 36.92 -8.37
C LYS A 20 50.77 35.45 -7.94
N LYS A 21 51.87 34.77 -7.63
CA LYS A 21 51.88 33.36 -7.18
C LYS A 21 51.22 33.24 -5.78
N LYS A 22 51.42 34.18 -4.90
CA LYS A 22 50.81 34.22 -3.56
C LYS A 22 49.31 34.50 -3.62
N VAL A 23 48.83 35.36 -4.51
CA VAL A 23 47.42 35.65 -4.75
C VAL A 23 46.71 34.44 -5.41
N ARG A 24 47.39 33.80 -6.36
CA ARG A 24 46.83 32.60 -7.04
C ARG A 24 46.69 31.42 -6.06
N LYS A 25 47.66 31.21 -5.17
CA LYS A 25 47.63 30.22 -4.10
C LYS A 25 46.51 30.50 -3.09
N LYS A 26 46.27 31.74 -2.74
CA LYS A 26 45.19 32.17 -1.85
C LYS A 26 43.79 31.97 -2.46
N LYS A 27 43.65 32.26 -3.78
CA LYS A 27 42.41 32.02 -4.53
C LYS A 27 42.08 30.53 -4.65
N THR A 28 43.07 29.65 -4.91
CA THR A 28 42.85 28.20 -4.98
C THR A 28 42.49 27.63 -3.60
N MET A 29 43.16 28.07 -2.54
CA MET A 29 42.85 27.65 -1.16
C MET A 29 41.42 28.07 -0.75
N LEU A 30 40.99 29.26 -1.08
CA LEU A 30 39.62 29.75 -0.83
C LEU A 30 38.58 28.95 -1.65
N GLY A 31 38.94 28.57 -2.88
CA GLY A 31 38.12 27.67 -3.72
C GLY A 31 37.93 26.28 -3.09
N HIS A 32 39.01 25.68 -2.58
CA HIS A 32 38.93 24.40 -1.88
C HIS A 32 38.11 24.46 -0.58
N ILE A 33 38.28 25.55 0.20
CA ILE A 33 37.48 25.77 1.41
C ILE A 33 35.99 25.89 1.07
N ARG A 34 35.62 26.62 0.02
CA ARG A 34 34.23 26.73 -0.44
C ARG A 34 33.67 25.39 -0.88
N SER A 35 34.44 24.59 -1.63
CA SER A 35 34.02 23.24 -2.03
C SER A 35 33.82 22.31 -0.84
N ILE A 36 34.70 22.37 0.15
CA ILE A 36 34.58 21.58 1.39
C ILE A 36 33.31 21.97 2.16
N ILE A 37 33.07 23.27 2.31
CA ILE A 37 31.84 23.77 2.98
C ILE A 37 30.59 23.33 2.22
N SER A 38 30.59 23.41 0.89
CA SER A 38 29.46 22.94 0.07
C SER A 38 29.20 21.44 0.23
N ILE A 39 30.26 20.64 0.27
CA ILE A 39 30.14 19.18 0.49
C ILE A 39 29.58 18.91 1.89
N LEU A 40 30.08 19.58 2.91
CA LEU A 40 29.60 19.44 4.29
C LEU A 40 28.12 19.86 4.42
N LEU A 41 27.69 20.89 3.72
CA LEU A 41 26.27 21.30 3.68
C LEU A 41 25.40 20.24 3.00
N VAL A 42 25.84 19.68 1.88
CA VAL A 42 25.10 18.61 1.19
C VAL A 42 25.00 17.35 2.08
N VAL A 43 26.11 16.96 2.70
CA VAL A 43 26.13 15.83 3.64
C VAL A 43 25.22 16.11 4.85
N GLY A 44 25.23 17.33 5.37
CA GLY A 44 24.36 17.75 6.47
C GLY A 44 22.88 17.71 6.09
N ILE A 45 22.52 18.15 4.88
CA ILE A 45 21.14 18.08 4.36
C ILE A 45 20.72 16.61 4.19
N ILE A 46 21.55 15.79 3.57
CA ILE A 46 21.26 14.37 3.36
C ILE A 46 21.13 13.65 4.70
N GLY A 47 22.08 13.85 5.61
CA GLY A 47 22.06 13.26 6.95
C GLY A 47 20.87 13.74 7.79
N GLY A 48 20.56 15.03 7.74
CA GLY A 48 19.39 15.61 8.41
C GLY A 48 18.07 15.11 7.83
N SER A 49 17.98 15.01 6.50
CA SER A 49 16.81 14.44 5.83
C SER A 49 16.64 12.96 6.15
N TYR A 50 17.72 12.20 6.16
CA TYR A 50 17.70 10.79 6.56
C TYR A 50 17.32 10.62 8.04
N TRP A 51 17.89 11.45 8.92
CA TRP A 51 17.57 11.45 10.35
C TRP A 51 16.09 11.81 10.57
N TYR A 52 15.61 12.89 9.91
CA TYR A 52 14.20 13.28 9.97
C TYR A 52 13.29 12.17 9.45
N TYR A 53 13.62 11.55 8.32
CA TYR A 53 12.87 10.42 7.78
C TYR A 53 12.89 9.21 8.71
N ALA A 54 14.05 8.83 9.24
CA ALA A 54 14.22 7.66 10.09
C ALA A 54 13.54 7.82 11.47
N PHE A 55 13.57 9.03 12.05
CA PHE A 55 13.11 9.26 13.41
C PHE A 55 11.77 9.96 13.53
N GLN A 56 11.37 10.75 12.55
CA GLN A 56 10.10 11.46 12.58
C GLN A 56 9.05 10.84 11.66
N TYR A 57 9.46 10.31 10.51
CA TYR A 57 8.55 9.72 9.52
C TYR A 57 8.37 8.21 9.67
N ARG A 58 9.40 7.49 10.05
CA ARG A 58 9.21 6.16 10.60
C ARG A 58 8.58 6.37 11.96
N ALA A 59 7.26 6.32 11.99
CA ALA A 59 6.56 6.28 13.25
C ALA A 59 7.32 5.30 14.15
N LYS A 60 7.65 5.74 15.35
CA LYS A 60 8.18 4.88 16.41
C LYS A 60 7.08 3.92 16.86
N VAL A 61 6.63 3.10 15.93
CA VAL A 61 5.86 1.92 16.26
C VAL A 61 6.94 0.87 16.51
N GLU A 62 7.39 0.79 17.73
CA GLU A 62 8.04 -0.43 18.19
C GLU A 62 7.00 -1.53 17.96
N PRO A 63 7.34 -2.62 17.25
CA PRO A 63 6.43 -3.74 17.06
C PRO A 63 6.15 -4.35 18.44
N GLU A 64 5.12 -3.92 19.08
CA GLU A 64 4.57 -4.64 20.23
C GLU A 64 3.90 -5.89 19.66
N THR A 65 4.51 -7.04 19.92
CA THR A 65 4.07 -8.36 19.51
C THR A 65 2.73 -8.66 20.08
N ASN A 66 1.72 -8.19 20.15
CA ASN A 66 0.37 -8.46 20.68
C ASN A 66 -0.49 -7.19 20.79
N ARG A 67 -0.09 -6.09 20.15
CA ARG A 67 -0.90 -4.90 20.18
C ARG A 67 -2.19 -5.11 19.39
N LYS A 68 -3.31 -4.96 20.07
CA LYS A 68 -4.62 -5.04 19.44
C LYS A 68 -4.82 -3.82 18.52
N VAL A 69 -5.21 -4.05 17.27
CA VAL A 69 -5.55 -2.99 16.33
C VAL A 69 -6.76 -2.20 16.86
N THR A 70 -6.71 -0.89 16.74
CA THR A 70 -7.82 0.00 17.13
C THR A 70 -8.08 1.05 16.04
N ASN A 71 -9.20 1.76 16.12
CA ASN A 71 -9.51 2.86 15.19
C ASN A 71 -8.48 4.00 15.22
N THR A 72 -7.66 4.08 16.27
CA THR A 72 -6.62 5.10 16.42
C THR A 72 -5.24 4.68 15.93
N ASP A 73 -5.08 3.42 15.53
CA ASP A 73 -3.80 2.87 15.07
C ASP A 73 -3.44 3.25 13.62
N SER A 74 -3.88 4.39 13.16
CA SER A 74 -3.45 4.93 11.89
C SER A 74 -2.16 5.77 12.05
N VAL A 75 -1.39 5.91 10.98
CA VAL A 75 -0.18 6.76 10.94
C VAL A 75 -0.52 8.23 11.21
N TYR A 76 -1.75 8.61 10.91
CA TYR A 76 -2.26 9.96 11.07
C TYR A 76 -3.43 10.00 12.03
N THR A 77 -3.51 11.05 12.82
CA THR A 77 -4.74 11.34 13.57
C THR A 77 -5.88 11.71 12.61
N MET A 78 -7.11 11.58 13.04
CA MET A 78 -8.27 11.99 12.23
C MET A 78 -8.16 13.45 11.79
N GLU A 79 -7.72 14.35 12.70
CA GLU A 79 -7.50 15.76 12.40
C GLU A 79 -6.48 15.99 11.27
N GLN A 80 -5.35 15.27 11.32
CA GLN A 80 -4.34 15.35 10.26
C GLN A 80 -4.89 14.82 8.93
N TYR A 81 -5.66 13.74 8.96
CA TYR A 81 -6.28 13.15 7.81
C TYR A 81 -7.27 14.12 7.14
N LEU A 82 -8.17 14.71 7.92
CA LEU A 82 -9.12 15.72 7.43
C LEU A 82 -8.43 16.97 6.88
N LYS A 83 -7.36 17.42 7.53
CA LYS A 83 -6.52 18.52 7.01
C LYS A 83 -5.89 18.20 5.66
N MET A 84 -5.53 16.95 5.42
CA MET A 84 -5.03 16.50 4.11
C MET A 84 -6.15 16.44 3.07
N LEU A 85 -7.33 15.95 3.42
CA LEU A 85 -8.51 15.91 2.54
C LEU A 85 -8.95 17.33 2.13
N LYS A 86 -8.94 18.29 3.05
CA LYS A 86 -9.28 19.71 2.77
C LYS A 86 -8.42 20.34 1.67
N ARG A 87 -7.27 19.79 1.34
CA ARG A 87 -6.46 20.25 0.20
C ARG A 87 -7.08 19.91 -1.15
N ASN A 88 -7.94 18.89 -1.21
CA ASN A 88 -8.74 18.55 -2.38
C ASN A 88 -10.19 18.88 -2.12
N GLN A 89 -10.59 20.11 -2.46
CA GLN A 89 -11.93 20.65 -2.19
C GLN A 89 -13.05 19.78 -2.75
N THR A 90 -12.86 19.19 -3.92
CA THR A 90 -13.87 18.30 -4.53
C THR A 90 -14.07 17.05 -3.71
N VAL A 91 -12.98 16.37 -3.34
CA VAL A 91 -13.07 15.15 -2.53
C VAL A 91 -13.62 15.47 -1.15
N TYR A 92 -13.15 16.54 -0.53
CA TYR A 92 -13.60 16.94 0.79
C TYR A 92 -15.11 17.23 0.81
N LYS A 93 -15.60 17.97 -0.17
CA LYS A 93 -17.02 18.29 -0.31
C LYS A 93 -17.90 17.02 -0.32
N TYR A 94 -17.56 16.05 -1.15
CA TYR A 94 -18.37 14.83 -1.28
C TYR A 94 -18.16 13.82 -0.12
N ALA A 95 -17.04 13.88 0.59
CA ALA A 95 -16.72 12.94 1.64
C ALA A 95 -17.06 13.44 3.06
N CYS A 96 -17.12 14.76 3.26
CA CYS A 96 -17.12 15.34 4.60
C CYS A 96 -18.07 16.52 4.81
N ASP A 97 -18.63 17.14 3.76
CA ASP A 97 -19.40 18.41 3.90
C ASP A 97 -20.64 18.25 4.81
N GLU A 98 -21.36 17.15 4.65
CA GLU A 98 -22.54 16.86 5.47
C GLU A 98 -22.18 16.43 6.90
N ALA A 99 -20.94 15.99 7.11
CA ALA A 99 -20.47 15.47 8.38
C ALA A 99 -19.87 16.56 9.29
N GLU A 100 -19.56 17.74 8.78
CA GLU A 100 -19.06 18.86 9.60
C GLU A 100 -20.14 19.42 10.53
N GLU A 101 -21.42 19.38 10.14
CA GLU A 101 -22.54 19.91 10.93
C GLU A 101 -22.80 19.05 12.16
N ASP A 102 -22.57 17.73 12.08
CA ASP A 102 -22.86 16.78 13.15
C ASP A 102 -21.61 16.16 13.81
N ASN A 103 -20.40 16.59 13.48
CA ASN A 103 -19.15 15.90 13.79
C ASN A 103 -19.11 14.43 13.33
N ASP A 104 -19.96 14.08 12.39
CA ASP A 104 -20.13 12.74 11.85
C ASP A 104 -19.50 12.65 10.45
N TYR A 105 -18.19 12.54 10.41
CA TYR A 105 -17.45 12.42 9.17
C TYR A 105 -17.86 11.15 8.42
N GLY A 106 -18.47 11.29 7.24
CA GLY A 106 -18.84 10.18 6.34
C GLY A 106 -17.67 9.34 5.84
N THR A 107 -16.57 9.36 6.58
CA THR A 107 -15.33 8.68 6.26
C THR A 107 -15.06 7.53 7.23
N TYR A 108 -14.44 6.48 6.69
CA TYR A 108 -13.97 5.34 7.46
C TYR A 108 -12.44 5.34 7.46
N VAL A 109 -11.85 5.10 8.61
CA VAL A 109 -10.40 4.95 8.73
C VAL A 109 -10.04 3.48 8.65
N VAL A 110 -9.14 3.13 7.76
CA VAL A 110 -8.53 1.79 7.73
C VAL A 110 -7.47 1.74 8.82
N PRO A 111 -7.71 1.09 9.94
CA PRO A 111 -6.80 1.06 11.08
C PRO A 111 -5.66 0.07 10.83
N GLY A 112 -4.64 0.16 11.63
CA GLY A 112 -3.66 -0.90 11.77
C GLY A 112 -2.66 -1.09 10.62
N LEU A 113 -2.63 -0.23 9.60
CA LEU A 113 -1.70 -0.38 8.48
C LEU A 113 -0.22 -0.42 8.90
N LYS A 114 0.09 0.14 10.06
CA LYS A 114 1.43 0.14 10.68
C LYS A 114 1.51 -0.71 11.94
N SER A 115 0.44 -1.36 12.33
CA SER A 115 0.34 -2.15 13.56
C SER A 115 -0.68 -3.29 13.44
N THR A 116 -0.74 -3.95 12.29
CA THR A 116 -1.64 -5.09 12.07
C THR A 116 -1.07 -6.35 12.66
N ARG A 117 -1.82 -7.01 13.54
CA ARG A 117 -1.49 -8.36 13.99
C ARG A 117 -1.79 -9.36 12.88
N THR A 118 -0.86 -10.25 12.63
CA THR A 118 -0.97 -11.30 11.61
C THR A 118 0.06 -12.39 11.88
N LEU A 119 0.18 -13.35 10.98
CA LEU A 119 1.14 -14.44 11.08
C LEU A 119 2.36 -14.19 10.21
N LYS A 120 3.51 -14.65 10.70
CA LYS A 120 4.76 -14.66 9.96
C LYS A 120 4.78 -15.80 8.95
N VAL A 121 4.98 -15.51 7.68
CA VAL A 121 4.95 -16.50 6.58
C VAL A 121 5.97 -17.64 6.75
N LYS A 122 7.08 -17.41 7.42
CA LYS A 122 8.15 -18.39 7.68
C LYS A 122 8.34 -18.67 9.17
N GLY A 123 7.33 -18.45 9.97
CA GLY A 123 7.30 -18.75 11.40
C GLY A 123 6.42 -19.96 11.68
N ASP A 124 6.58 -20.55 12.83
CA ASP A 124 5.79 -21.70 13.27
C ASP A 124 4.38 -21.26 13.79
N GLY A 125 3.70 -20.39 13.05
CA GLY A 125 2.40 -19.83 13.46
C GLY A 125 2.51 -18.71 14.50
N GLU A 126 3.68 -18.08 14.64
CA GLU A 126 3.85 -16.96 15.56
C GLU A 126 3.09 -15.71 15.09
N ALA A 127 2.26 -15.17 15.97
CA ALA A 127 1.64 -13.88 15.76
C ALA A 127 2.68 -12.77 15.84
N GLU A 128 2.69 -11.89 14.84
CA GLU A 128 3.61 -10.75 14.76
C GLU A 128 2.86 -9.49 14.31
N VAL A 129 3.40 -8.33 14.61
CA VAL A 129 2.86 -7.06 14.16
C VAL A 129 3.50 -6.65 12.84
N CYS A 130 2.69 -6.63 11.78
CA CYS A 130 3.10 -6.10 10.48
C CYS A 130 3.00 -4.58 10.46
N THR A 131 4.08 -3.90 10.05
CA THR A 131 4.15 -2.44 9.94
C THR A 131 4.04 -1.92 8.51
N SER A 132 3.75 -2.80 7.55
CA SER A 132 3.77 -2.48 6.12
C SER A 132 2.56 -3.05 5.35
N MET A 133 1.40 -3.09 5.99
CA MET A 133 0.16 -3.48 5.31
C MET A 133 -0.25 -2.45 4.26
N THR A 134 -0.69 -2.94 3.12
CA THR A 134 -1.13 -2.15 1.97
C THR A 134 -2.53 -2.58 1.57
N PRO A 135 -3.54 -1.70 1.69
CA PRO A 135 -4.91 -2.00 1.28
C PRO A 135 -5.01 -2.29 -0.21
N GLN A 136 -5.87 -3.21 -0.60
CA GLN A 136 -6.03 -3.64 -1.99
C GLN A 136 -7.48 -3.78 -2.43
N GLY A 137 -8.28 -4.60 -1.76
CA GLY A 137 -9.65 -4.92 -2.12
C GLY A 137 -10.66 -4.31 -1.17
N LEU A 138 -11.89 -4.16 -1.64
CA LEU A 138 -13.01 -3.62 -0.90
C LEU A 138 -14.26 -4.45 -1.21
N ALA A 139 -14.99 -4.83 -0.18
CA ALA A 139 -16.31 -5.45 -0.28
C ALA A 139 -17.23 -4.92 0.81
N PHE A 140 -18.53 -5.09 0.61
CA PHE A 140 -19.56 -4.64 1.55
C PHE A 140 -20.52 -5.80 1.82
N THR A 141 -20.76 -6.09 3.08
CA THR A 141 -21.91 -6.88 3.52
C THR A 141 -23.06 -5.95 3.91
N GLU A 142 -24.11 -6.45 4.52
CA GLU A 142 -25.15 -5.59 5.09
C GLU A 142 -24.58 -4.70 6.19
N ASP A 143 -23.82 -5.26 7.12
CA ASP A 143 -23.36 -4.59 8.33
C ASP A 143 -21.90 -4.12 8.27
N TYR A 144 -21.08 -4.67 7.37
CA TYR A 144 -19.64 -4.44 7.38
C TYR A 144 -19.08 -3.84 6.10
N ILE A 145 -18.03 -3.06 6.27
CA ILE A 145 -17.07 -2.72 5.24
C ILE A 145 -15.85 -3.60 5.44
N LEU A 146 -15.48 -4.34 4.40
CA LEU A 146 -14.36 -5.28 4.40
C LEU A 146 -13.25 -4.75 3.52
N VAL A 147 -12.07 -4.55 4.10
CA VAL A 147 -10.89 -4.04 3.38
C VAL A 147 -9.77 -5.05 3.46
N SER A 148 -9.40 -5.66 2.33
CA SER A 148 -8.23 -6.54 2.30
C SER A 148 -6.93 -5.75 2.26
N ALA A 149 -5.89 -6.31 2.87
CA ALA A 149 -4.55 -5.77 2.82
C ALA A 149 -3.51 -6.90 2.76
N TYR A 150 -2.39 -6.63 2.10
CA TYR A 150 -1.25 -7.55 2.06
C TYR A 150 0.00 -6.89 2.63
N CYS A 151 0.91 -7.69 3.15
CA CYS A 151 2.21 -7.21 3.60
C CYS A 151 3.11 -6.87 2.41
N LYS A 152 3.50 -5.59 2.25
CA LYS A 152 4.36 -5.13 1.14
C LYS A 152 5.72 -5.84 1.11
N THR A 153 6.24 -6.25 2.26
CA THR A 153 7.50 -7.00 2.36
C THR A 153 7.34 -8.50 2.16
N LYS A 154 6.08 -8.99 2.07
CA LYS A 154 5.74 -10.43 1.95
C LYS A 154 6.26 -11.29 3.12
N ALA A 155 6.54 -10.66 4.25
CA ALA A 155 6.97 -11.34 5.46
C ALA A 155 5.82 -11.92 6.27
N HIS A 156 4.60 -11.39 6.08
CA HIS A 156 3.41 -11.71 6.84
C HIS A 156 2.26 -12.10 5.93
N ASP A 157 1.31 -12.82 6.49
CA ASP A 157 0.07 -13.17 5.83
C ASP A 157 -0.83 -11.95 5.64
N SER A 158 -1.64 -12.00 4.58
CA SER A 158 -2.61 -10.98 4.23
C SER A 158 -3.79 -11.00 5.20
N VAL A 159 -4.47 -9.87 5.32
CA VAL A 159 -5.59 -9.72 6.26
C VAL A 159 -6.81 -9.08 5.59
N ILE A 160 -7.97 -9.21 6.22
CA ILE A 160 -9.15 -8.42 5.95
C ILE A 160 -9.49 -7.65 7.22
N TYR A 161 -9.58 -6.33 7.13
CA TYR A 161 -10.13 -5.50 8.20
C TYR A 161 -11.65 -5.49 8.10
N VAL A 162 -12.31 -5.79 9.21
CA VAL A 162 -13.76 -5.72 9.35
C VAL A 162 -14.09 -4.41 10.06
N ILE A 163 -14.86 -3.56 9.41
CA ILE A 163 -15.28 -2.26 9.92
C ILE A 163 -16.81 -2.27 9.96
N ASP A 164 -17.37 -2.03 11.12
CA ASP A 164 -18.81 -1.92 11.30
C ASP A 164 -19.34 -0.62 10.66
N LYS A 165 -20.41 -0.72 9.89
CA LYS A 165 -20.94 0.41 9.12
C LYS A 165 -21.64 1.44 9.99
N GLU A 166 -22.36 1.01 11.02
CA GLU A 166 -23.14 1.89 11.88
C GLU A 166 -22.21 2.71 12.77
N SER A 167 -21.34 2.03 13.53
CA SER A 167 -20.41 2.68 14.43
C SER A 167 -19.17 3.25 13.75
N ARG A 168 -18.92 2.88 12.48
CA ARG A 168 -17.70 3.22 11.69
C ARG A 168 -16.41 2.80 12.36
N ARG A 169 -16.46 1.78 13.21
CA ARG A 169 -15.33 1.32 14.02
C ARG A 169 -14.80 0.00 13.51
N PHE A 170 -13.49 -0.13 13.64
CA PHE A 170 -12.81 -1.39 13.46
C PHE A 170 -13.35 -2.43 14.47
N VAL A 171 -13.72 -3.60 13.95
CA VAL A 171 -14.21 -4.73 14.75
C VAL A 171 -13.07 -5.71 15.01
N LYS A 172 -12.45 -6.23 13.92
CA LYS A 172 -11.39 -7.23 13.99
C LYS A 172 -10.61 -7.32 12.69
N GLU A 173 -9.44 -7.92 12.75
CA GLU A 173 -8.72 -8.43 11.59
C GLU A 173 -9.02 -9.91 11.37
N ILE A 174 -9.15 -10.30 10.11
CA ILE A 174 -9.22 -11.71 9.69
C ILE A 174 -7.91 -12.01 9.00
N VAL A 175 -7.12 -12.90 9.57
CA VAL A 175 -5.84 -13.32 8.98
C VAL A 175 -6.10 -14.42 7.95
N LEU A 176 -5.61 -14.24 6.74
CA LEU A 176 -5.78 -15.17 5.62
C LEU A 176 -4.56 -16.11 5.54
N ASN A 177 -4.79 -17.37 5.18
CA ASN A 177 -3.69 -18.31 4.93
C ASN A 177 -3.03 -18.04 3.56
N THR A 178 -2.56 -16.81 3.36
CA THR A 178 -1.91 -16.40 2.11
C THR A 178 -1.17 -15.07 2.27
N LYS A 179 -0.10 -14.90 1.51
CA LYS A 179 0.61 -13.64 1.31
C LYS A 179 0.29 -12.97 -0.02
N ALA A 180 -0.76 -13.42 -0.70
CA ALA A 180 -1.20 -12.85 -1.97
C ALA A 180 -1.71 -11.42 -1.80
N HIS A 181 -1.81 -10.66 -2.89
CA HIS A 181 -2.30 -9.28 -2.84
C HIS A 181 -3.77 -9.17 -2.44
N VAL A 182 -4.56 -10.22 -2.63
CA VAL A 182 -6.01 -10.29 -2.29
C VAL A 182 -6.80 -9.06 -2.77
N GLY A 183 -6.46 -8.58 -3.98
CA GLY A 183 -7.02 -7.34 -4.54
C GLY A 183 -8.48 -7.45 -4.97
N GLY A 184 -8.95 -8.66 -5.30
CA GLY A 184 -10.35 -8.91 -5.62
C GLY A 184 -11.09 -9.44 -4.41
N MET A 185 -12.14 -8.73 -4.01
CA MET A 185 -13.14 -9.20 -3.05
C MET A 185 -14.52 -8.90 -3.59
N ALA A 186 -15.46 -9.81 -3.37
CA ALA A 186 -16.86 -9.64 -3.73
C ALA A 186 -17.75 -10.36 -2.72
N TYR A 187 -18.85 -9.75 -2.33
CA TYR A 187 -19.82 -10.36 -1.44
C TYR A 187 -21.02 -10.83 -2.25
N ASP A 188 -21.26 -12.13 -2.20
CA ASP A 188 -22.46 -12.77 -2.73
C ASP A 188 -23.60 -12.61 -1.71
N THR A 189 -24.50 -11.69 -2.00
CA THR A 189 -25.63 -11.35 -1.12
C THR A 189 -26.68 -12.45 -1.05
N MET A 190 -26.76 -13.33 -2.06
CA MET A 190 -27.75 -14.42 -2.08
C MET A 190 -27.33 -15.57 -1.14
N ASN A 191 -26.06 -15.94 -1.18
CA ASN A 191 -25.52 -17.05 -0.40
C ASN A 191 -24.79 -16.61 0.86
N GLN A 192 -24.66 -15.31 1.11
CA GLN A 192 -23.91 -14.72 2.23
C GLN A 192 -22.45 -15.21 2.27
N ILE A 193 -21.79 -15.17 1.13
CA ILE A 193 -20.40 -15.61 0.95
C ILE A 193 -19.52 -14.45 0.54
N LEU A 194 -18.43 -14.24 1.27
CA LEU A 194 -17.33 -13.38 0.86
C LEU A 194 -16.37 -14.17 -0.02
N TRP A 195 -16.24 -13.77 -1.26
CA TRP A 195 -15.26 -14.27 -2.20
C TRP A 195 -14.01 -13.43 -2.17
N VAL A 196 -12.83 -14.08 -2.09
CA VAL A 196 -11.53 -13.43 -2.00
C VAL A 196 -10.58 -14.06 -3.03
N THR A 197 -9.93 -13.23 -3.83
CA THR A 197 -8.93 -13.74 -4.78
C THR A 197 -7.68 -14.24 -4.07
N GLY A 198 -7.20 -15.39 -4.53
CA GLY A 198 -5.96 -16.02 -4.08
C GLY A 198 -5.04 -16.35 -5.25
N GLN A 199 -3.89 -16.92 -4.93
CA GLN A 199 -2.91 -17.36 -5.90
C GLN A 199 -2.71 -18.87 -5.81
N GLY A 200 -3.14 -19.58 -6.83
CA GLY A 200 -2.83 -21.00 -7.00
C GLY A 200 -1.52 -21.23 -7.77
N SER A 201 -1.24 -22.47 -8.09
CA SER A 201 -0.01 -22.86 -8.80
C SER A 201 0.01 -22.37 -10.25
N THR A 202 -1.07 -22.57 -10.98
CA THR A 202 -1.20 -22.20 -12.40
C THR A 202 -2.17 -21.06 -12.63
N TRP A 203 -3.28 -21.07 -11.91
CA TRP A 203 -4.38 -20.12 -12.02
C TRP A 203 -4.55 -19.35 -10.73
N ALA A 204 -5.14 -18.17 -10.82
CA ALA A 204 -5.66 -17.50 -9.64
C ALA A 204 -6.78 -18.35 -9.00
N GLN A 205 -7.07 -18.09 -7.75
CA GLN A 205 -8.13 -18.77 -7.01
C GLN A 205 -9.21 -17.78 -6.58
N ALA A 206 -10.43 -18.27 -6.50
CA ALA A 206 -11.50 -17.68 -5.72
C ALA A 206 -11.71 -18.53 -4.47
N ASN A 207 -11.50 -17.92 -3.32
CA ASN A 207 -11.67 -18.55 -2.01
C ASN A 207 -12.92 -17.96 -1.36
N ALA A 208 -13.73 -18.80 -0.78
CA ALA A 208 -14.98 -18.44 -0.14
C ALA A 208 -14.86 -18.47 1.38
N ILE A 209 -15.47 -17.49 2.03
CA ILE A 209 -15.67 -17.43 3.46
C ILE A 209 -17.15 -17.11 3.68
N THR A 210 -17.89 -18.00 4.33
CA THR A 210 -19.29 -17.70 4.70
C THR A 210 -19.35 -16.57 5.71
N LEU A 211 -20.42 -15.77 5.66
CA LEU A 211 -20.58 -14.66 6.60
C LEU A 211 -20.55 -15.14 8.06
N SER A 212 -21.22 -16.25 8.34
CA SER A 212 -21.22 -16.84 9.68
C SER A 212 -19.81 -17.27 10.14
N HIS A 213 -18.99 -17.82 9.25
CA HIS A 213 -17.61 -18.17 9.57
C HIS A 213 -16.76 -16.92 9.81
N LEU A 214 -16.92 -15.90 8.96
CA LEU A 214 -16.28 -14.60 9.12
C LEU A 214 -16.64 -13.96 10.47
N GLU A 215 -17.91 -13.99 10.87
CA GLU A 215 -18.38 -13.40 12.11
C GLU A 215 -17.88 -14.15 13.36
N ASN A 216 -17.82 -15.47 13.30
CA ASN A 216 -17.36 -16.30 14.40
C ASN A 216 -15.83 -16.37 14.53
N TYR A 217 -15.08 -15.99 13.49
CA TYR A 217 -13.63 -16.02 13.53
C TYR A 217 -13.08 -15.00 14.52
N SER A 218 -12.10 -15.42 15.31
CA SER A 218 -11.29 -14.57 16.18
C SER A 218 -9.82 -14.94 16.04
N PHE A 219 -8.98 -13.97 15.74
CA PHE A 219 -7.53 -14.19 15.69
C PHE A 219 -6.94 -14.44 17.09
N ASP A 220 -7.60 -13.97 18.14
CA ASP A 220 -7.18 -14.20 19.52
C ASP A 220 -7.37 -15.66 19.96
N ASP A 221 -8.18 -16.44 19.22
CA ASP A 221 -8.42 -17.85 19.51
C ASP A 221 -7.35 -18.74 18.87
N GLY A 222 -6.15 -18.74 19.46
CA GLY A 222 -5.05 -19.61 19.08
C GLY A 222 -4.16 -19.11 17.95
N TYR A 223 -4.34 -17.88 17.49
CA TYR A 223 -3.49 -17.23 16.47
C TYR A 223 -3.31 -18.06 15.20
N HIS A 224 -4.40 -18.48 14.60
CA HIS A 224 -4.39 -19.20 13.34
C HIS A 224 -5.10 -18.41 12.23
N PRO A 225 -4.76 -18.61 10.95
CA PRO A 225 -5.46 -17.99 9.86
C PRO A 225 -6.87 -18.59 9.73
N ILE A 226 -7.79 -17.84 9.13
CA ILE A 226 -9.10 -18.38 8.78
C ILE A 226 -8.92 -19.44 7.68
N GLU A 227 -9.61 -20.55 7.82
CA GLU A 227 -9.72 -21.54 6.75
C GLU A 227 -10.77 -21.09 5.74
N PHE A 228 -10.50 -21.32 4.46
CA PHE A 228 -11.51 -21.06 3.43
C PHE A 228 -12.52 -22.19 3.40
N ASP A 229 -13.79 -21.86 3.40
CA ASP A 229 -14.87 -22.84 3.29
C ASP A 229 -14.84 -23.57 1.94
N MET A 230 -14.46 -22.82 0.88
CA MET A 230 -14.30 -23.36 -0.47
C MET A 230 -13.15 -22.67 -1.20
N SER A 231 -12.52 -23.34 -2.16
CA SER A 231 -11.47 -22.78 -3.00
C SER A 231 -11.56 -23.32 -4.42
N TYR A 232 -11.62 -22.46 -5.40
CA TYR A 232 -11.77 -22.81 -6.81
C TYR A 232 -10.68 -22.18 -7.67
N ASN A 233 -10.20 -22.89 -8.68
CA ASN A 233 -9.30 -22.31 -9.66
C ASN A 233 -10.07 -21.47 -10.68
N LEU A 234 -9.61 -20.25 -10.88
CA LEU A 234 -10.16 -19.33 -11.86
C LEU A 234 -9.50 -19.59 -13.23
N TYR A 235 -10.00 -20.58 -13.96
CA TYR A 235 -9.47 -20.92 -15.28
C TYR A 235 -9.47 -19.68 -16.20
N LYS A 236 -8.39 -19.54 -17.01
CA LYS A 236 -8.06 -18.41 -17.86
C LYS A 236 -7.53 -17.16 -17.14
N ILE A 237 -7.69 -17.03 -15.83
CA ILE A 237 -7.13 -15.95 -15.03
C ILE A 237 -5.90 -16.45 -14.29
N LYS A 238 -4.71 -16.03 -14.71
CA LYS A 238 -3.44 -16.38 -14.04
C LYS A 238 -3.20 -15.56 -12.76
N ARG A 239 -3.67 -14.30 -12.76
CA ARG A 239 -3.60 -13.37 -11.62
C ARG A 239 -4.90 -12.60 -11.58
N ALA A 240 -5.62 -12.67 -10.49
CA ALA A 240 -6.82 -11.87 -10.28
C ALA A 240 -6.44 -10.56 -9.58
N SER A 241 -6.81 -9.43 -10.18
CA SER A 241 -6.54 -8.10 -9.63
C SER A 241 -7.79 -7.46 -9.05
N PHE A 242 -8.94 -7.84 -9.56
CA PHE A 242 -10.24 -7.39 -9.05
C PHE A 242 -11.30 -8.47 -9.23
N MET A 243 -12.35 -8.38 -8.45
CA MET A 243 -13.51 -9.24 -8.49
C MET A 243 -14.74 -8.43 -8.11
N THR A 244 -15.86 -8.72 -8.74
CA THR A 244 -17.18 -8.21 -8.32
C THR A 244 -18.22 -9.31 -8.47
N TYR A 245 -19.27 -9.22 -7.65
CA TYR A 245 -20.44 -10.09 -7.72
C TYR A 245 -21.59 -9.35 -8.40
N HIS A 246 -22.29 -10.02 -9.28
CA HIS A 246 -23.54 -9.54 -9.86
C HIS A 246 -24.38 -10.71 -10.36
N ASP A 247 -25.63 -10.75 -9.93
CA ASP A 247 -26.65 -11.67 -10.42
C ASP A 247 -26.19 -13.13 -10.54
N GLY A 248 -25.81 -13.70 -9.40
CA GLY A 248 -25.37 -15.10 -9.29
C GLY A 248 -24.08 -15.43 -10.02
N ALA A 249 -23.20 -14.44 -10.23
CA ALA A 249 -21.92 -14.68 -10.87
C ALA A 249 -20.81 -13.78 -10.31
N LEU A 250 -19.59 -14.29 -10.35
CA LEU A 250 -18.36 -13.50 -10.12
C LEU A 250 -17.81 -13.03 -11.48
N PHE A 251 -17.47 -11.76 -11.55
CA PHE A 251 -16.73 -11.19 -12.66
C PHE A 251 -15.32 -10.89 -12.17
N VAL A 252 -14.35 -11.57 -12.75
CA VAL A 252 -12.96 -11.51 -12.31
C VAL A 252 -12.07 -11.07 -13.45
N GLY A 253 -11.17 -10.15 -13.17
CA GLY A 253 -10.22 -9.68 -14.16
C GLY A 253 -8.83 -9.45 -13.60
N PHE A 254 -7.89 -9.11 -14.50
CA PHE A 254 -6.52 -8.80 -14.14
C PHE A 254 -6.01 -7.58 -14.87
N PHE A 255 -5.08 -6.89 -14.23
CA PHE A 255 -4.37 -5.77 -14.84
C PHE A 255 -3.17 -6.28 -15.64
N THR A 256 -2.98 -5.74 -16.84
CA THR A 256 -1.79 -5.94 -17.66
C THR A 256 -1.39 -4.61 -18.31
N GLN A 257 -0.09 -4.40 -18.47
CA GLN A 257 0.44 -3.21 -19.15
C GLN A 257 0.56 -3.41 -20.67
N ASP A 258 0.77 -4.66 -21.10
CA ASP A 258 1.21 -4.97 -22.45
C ASP A 258 0.12 -5.57 -23.35
N ASN A 259 -1.01 -5.99 -22.78
CA ASN A 259 -2.08 -6.67 -23.50
C ASN A 259 -3.45 -6.19 -23.03
N ALA A 260 -4.48 -6.48 -23.83
CA ALA A 260 -5.85 -6.26 -23.40
C ALA A 260 -6.17 -7.06 -22.13
N SER A 261 -6.73 -6.39 -21.14
CA SER A 261 -7.25 -7.03 -19.93
C SER A 261 -8.46 -7.87 -20.27
N VAL A 262 -8.62 -8.98 -19.57
CA VAL A 262 -9.75 -9.90 -19.73
C VAL A 262 -10.58 -9.89 -18.46
N ILE A 263 -11.89 -9.88 -18.60
CA ILE A 263 -12.85 -10.13 -17.54
C ILE A 263 -13.53 -11.45 -17.86
N GLU A 264 -13.43 -12.42 -16.94
CA GLU A 264 -14.10 -13.70 -17.05
C GLU A 264 -15.28 -13.76 -16.07
N LYS A 265 -16.37 -14.35 -16.52
CA LYS A 265 -17.57 -14.59 -15.72
C LYS A 265 -17.55 -16.02 -15.19
N TYR A 266 -17.77 -16.19 -13.89
CA TYR A 266 -17.89 -17.49 -13.21
C TYR A 266 -19.26 -17.56 -12.56
N LEU A 267 -20.06 -18.52 -12.96
CA LEU A 267 -21.41 -18.71 -12.42
C LEU A 267 -21.36 -19.33 -11.04
N ILE A 268 -22.27 -18.94 -10.18
CA ILE A 268 -22.47 -19.48 -8.84
C ILE A 268 -23.75 -20.34 -8.85
N ASN A 269 -23.66 -21.53 -8.31
CA ASN A 269 -24.81 -22.42 -8.10
C ASN A 269 -25.71 -21.90 -6.97
N ALA A 270 -26.94 -22.40 -6.90
CA ALA A 270 -27.90 -22.02 -5.86
C ALA A 270 -27.42 -22.35 -4.43
N ASP A 271 -26.49 -23.28 -4.28
CA ASP A 271 -25.86 -23.66 -3.01
C ASP A 271 -24.59 -22.83 -2.68
N GLY A 272 -24.27 -21.83 -3.49
CA GLY A 272 -23.12 -20.98 -3.31
C GLY A 272 -21.80 -21.54 -3.86
N THR A 273 -21.77 -22.73 -4.46
CA THR A 273 -20.58 -23.28 -5.11
C THR A 273 -20.34 -22.63 -6.48
N LEU A 274 -19.08 -22.56 -6.94
CA LEU A 274 -18.81 -22.15 -8.32
C LEU A 274 -19.02 -23.32 -9.28
N TYR A 275 -19.56 -23.00 -10.47
CA TYR A 275 -19.58 -23.96 -11.56
C TYR A 275 -18.14 -24.33 -11.95
N GLU A 276 -17.83 -25.61 -11.95
CA GLU A 276 -16.58 -26.11 -12.48
C GLU A 276 -16.58 -26.12 -14.02
N LYS A 277 -15.39 -26.08 -14.61
CA LYS A 277 -15.23 -25.95 -16.08
C LYS A 277 -15.87 -27.09 -16.86
N GLU A 278 -15.98 -28.28 -16.29
CA GLU A 278 -16.56 -29.46 -16.94
C GLU A 278 -18.08 -29.36 -17.09
N ASP A 279 -18.74 -28.58 -16.23
CA ASP A 279 -20.16 -28.30 -16.28
C ASP A 279 -20.50 -27.15 -17.24
N MET A 280 -19.51 -26.40 -17.71
CA MET A 280 -19.69 -25.25 -18.60
C MET A 280 -19.83 -25.66 -20.07
N ASN A 281 -20.90 -26.37 -20.43
CA ASN A 281 -21.40 -26.44 -21.81
C ASN A 281 -22.03 -25.10 -22.27
N LEU A 282 -22.09 -24.10 -21.42
CA LEU A 282 -22.49 -22.74 -21.73
C LEU A 282 -21.24 -21.99 -22.22
N LYS A 283 -21.27 -21.56 -23.49
CA LYS A 283 -20.22 -20.73 -24.07
C LYS A 283 -19.99 -19.54 -23.14
N PRO A 284 -18.76 -19.33 -22.62
CA PRO A 284 -18.47 -18.15 -21.85
C PRO A 284 -18.76 -16.93 -22.72
N VAL A 285 -19.57 -16.00 -22.21
CA VAL A 285 -19.72 -14.69 -22.85
C VAL A 285 -18.44 -13.93 -22.53
N SER A 286 -17.47 -14.03 -23.43
CA SER A 286 -16.22 -13.27 -23.35
C SER A 286 -16.54 -11.82 -23.72
N TYR A 287 -16.55 -10.92 -22.74
CA TYR A 287 -16.56 -9.49 -23.02
C TYR A 287 -15.13 -9.05 -23.33
N THR A 288 -14.76 -9.14 -24.60
CA THR A 288 -13.54 -8.52 -25.10
C THR A 288 -13.85 -7.03 -25.36
N HIS A 289 -12.99 -6.17 -24.83
CA HIS A 289 -12.90 -4.72 -24.97
C HIS A 289 -13.66 -3.87 -23.95
N LEU A 290 -13.13 -3.80 -22.74
CA LEU A 290 -13.18 -2.57 -21.95
C LEU A 290 -11.83 -1.87 -22.11
N THR A 291 -11.74 -0.93 -23.03
CA THR A 291 -10.66 0.05 -22.99
C THR A 291 -10.98 1.02 -21.86
N LEU A 292 -10.34 0.84 -20.72
CA LEU A 292 -10.30 1.89 -19.71
C LEU A 292 -9.57 3.09 -20.34
N PRO A 293 -10.13 4.32 -20.26
CA PRO A 293 -9.43 5.49 -20.71
C PRO A 293 -8.12 5.60 -19.91
N THR A 294 -6.99 5.49 -20.61
CA THR A 294 -5.70 5.83 -20.07
C THR A 294 -5.70 7.34 -19.85
N THR A 295 -5.98 7.79 -18.63
CA THR A 295 -5.62 9.13 -18.24
C THR A 295 -4.11 9.19 -18.16
N SER A 296 -3.50 9.68 -19.24
CA SER A 296 -2.12 10.14 -19.21
C SER A 296 -2.05 11.25 -18.15
N SER A 297 -1.37 10.97 -17.06
CA SER A 297 -0.99 11.97 -16.08
C SER A 297 -0.04 12.98 -16.73
N VAL A 298 -0.41 14.23 -16.69
CA VAL A 298 0.47 15.39 -16.82
C VAL A 298 1.15 15.62 -15.48
#